data_48bb90a4e386e273f85c5554f8fe2f08
#
_entry.id   48bb90a4e386e273f85c5554f8fe2f08
#
_cell.length_a   1.000
_cell.length_b   1.000
_cell.length_c   1.000
_cell.angle_alpha   90.00
_cell.angle_beta   90.00
_cell.angle_gamma   90.00
#
_symmetry.space_group_name_H-M   'P 1'
#
loop_
_entity.id
_entity.type
_entity.pdbx_description
1 polymer ?
#
loop_
_entity_poly.entity_id
_entity_poly.type
_entity_poly.pdbx_seq_one_letter_code
_entity_poly.pdbx_strand_id
1 'polypeptide(L)'
;IGSLTDGSSAMGGPTDHNDGVQVIEVSADGQGLQHQVYDTMMRVSMPAALAPGKSFECDIAWSFQVPERVFRRYGTMKVKKGIVWELAQWFPAVAVYDDVHGWNTLPYLGTGEFYTNFGNYELNITAPRDHIVVATGVLQNEEVVYTALQRERLAQARKSAEPVMIRSKDEVGDPSSRPRGDGPLTWRFLSENVRTVAFASSDAFILDAASVGDTLVQSVYPEDSLPVWGKSTAMLCAAIKGYNERLCPYPYPVATNVAGIEGGMEYPMIIFCSGRNKRNDRGLYDVTTHEIGHNWFPMMINSDERRYAWMDEGFNTFINMYSTADWFQKNNKPSKPSSFAMMMRMPGIPVVTQADRLNGLQLGLLQYQKTGVGLQLLREHVLGPERFDFAFRTYIRRWSFKSPQPAD
;
A
#
# COMPACT_ATOMS: atom_id res chain seq x y z
N ILE A 1 -22.04 -2.76 -16.14
CA ILE A 1 -21.42 -1.80 -15.23
C ILE A 1 -20.84 -0.71 -16.09
N GLY A 2 -21.51 0.45 -16.00
CA GLY A 2 -21.36 1.54 -16.91
C GLY A 2 -19.91 1.98 -17.09
N SER A 3 -19.62 2.28 -18.31
CA SER A 3 -18.41 2.94 -18.72
C SER A 3 -18.23 4.24 -17.94
N LEU A 4 -17.48 4.21 -16.85
CA LEU A 4 -16.78 5.39 -16.38
C LEU A 4 -15.59 5.61 -17.32
N THR A 5 -15.94 5.82 -18.57
CA THR A 5 -15.02 6.33 -19.56
C THR A 5 -14.83 7.80 -19.29
N ASP A 6 -13.58 8.20 -19.37
CA ASP A 6 -13.14 9.54 -19.70
C ASP A 6 -12.77 10.53 -18.63
N GLY A 7 -12.46 10.09 -17.43
CA GLY A 7 -11.70 10.97 -16.53
C GLY A 7 -10.28 10.52 -16.28
N SER A 8 -9.94 9.31 -16.67
CA SER A 8 -8.72 8.61 -16.25
C SER A 8 -7.61 8.58 -17.29
N SER A 9 -7.54 9.53 -18.18
CA SER A 9 -6.45 9.62 -19.18
C SER A 9 -5.05 9.78 -18.58
N ALA A 10 -4.93 9.89 -17.28
CA ALA A 10 -3.64 9.87 -16.59
C ALA A 10 -3.14 8.47 -16.24
N MET A 11 -3.99 7.42 -16.29
CA MET A 11 -3.64 6.08 -15.84
C MET A 11 -4.04 4.95 -16.81
N GLY A 12 -3.94 5.14 -18.10
CA GLY A 12 -4.10 4.05 -19.07
C GLY A 12 -5.25 4.27 -20.04
N GLY A 13 -5.00 3.99 -21.32
CA GLY A 13 -5.95 4.09 -22.43
C GLY A 13 -7.18 3.20 -22.26
N PRO A 14 -8.06 3.14 -23.29
CA PRO A 14 -9.32 2.39 -23.24
C PRO A 14 -9.11 0.96 -22.78
N THR A 15 -9.93 0.51 -21.87
CA THR A 15 -9.82 -0.82 -21.27
C THR A 15 -10.63 -1.79 -22.11
N ASP A 16 -9.97 -2.78 -22.73
CA ASP A 16 -10.64 -3.94 -23.33
C ASP A 16 -11.13 -4.92 -22.25
N HIS A 17 -11.06 -4.52 -21.00
CA HIS A 17 -11.37 -5.33 -19.85
C HIS A 17 -12.82 -5.08 -19.45
N ASN A 18 -13.72 -5.89 -19.99
CA ASN A 18 -15.16 -5.66 -19.87
C ASN A 18 -15.83 -6.43 -18.75
N ASP A 19 -15.16 -7.47 -18.22
CA ASP A 19 -15.87 -8.46 -17.41
C ASP A 19 -15.91 -8.11 -15.92
N GLY A 20 -15.02 -7.22 -15.44
CA GLY A 20 -14.95 -6.83 -14.03
C GLY A 20 -14.82 -8.02 -13.09
N VAL A 21 -15.24 -7.86 -11.85
CA VAL A 21 -15.33 -8.93 -10.86
C VAL A 21 -16.63 -9.67 -11.01
N GLN A 22 -16.55 -10.99 -11.23
CA GLN A 22 -17.68 -11.90 -11.30
C GLN A 22 -17.95 -12.45 -9.90
N VAL A 23 -19.04 -12.06 -9.27
CA VAL A 23 -19.50 -12.67 -8.02
C VAL A 23 -20.13 -14.01 -8.34
N ILE A 24 -19.54 -15.09 -7.86
CA ILE A 24 -19.98 -16.47 -8.12
C ILE A 24 -21.03 -16.89 -7.09
N GLU A 25 -20.76 -16.63 -5.81
CA GLU A 25 -21.62 -17.02 -4.70
C GLU A 25 -21.46 -16.01 -3.54
N VAL A 26 -22.58 -15.76 -2.86
CA VAL A 26 -22.62 -15.10 -1.56
C VAL A 26 -23.53 -15.94 -0.68
N SER A 27 -23.00 -16.51 0.41
CA SER A 27 -23.74 -17.41 1.28
C SER A 27 -23.40 -17.22 2.75
N ALA A 28 -24.26 -17.72 3.63
CA ALA A 28 -24.02 -17.86 5.06
C ALA A 28 -24.65 -19.16 5.54
N ASP A 29 -23.98 -19.91 6.39
CA ASP A 29 -24.39 -21.23 6.87
C ASP A 29 -24.82 -22.19 5.74
N GLY A 30 -24.16 -22.10 4.57
CA GLY A 30 -24.44 -22.90 3.38
C GLY A 30 -25.72 -22.51 2.63
N GLN A 31 -26.35 -21.38 2.99
CA GLN A 31 -27.52 -20.85 2.29
C GLN A 31 -27.18 -19.58 1.51
N GLY A 32 -27.57 -19.55 0.22
CA GLY A 32 -27.36 -18.40 -0.64
C GLY A 32 -28.04 -17.14 -0.11
N LEU A 33 -27.35 -16.02 -0.13
CA LEU A 33 -27.87 -14.72 0.27
C LEU A 33 -28.25 -13.87 -0.95
N GLN A 34 -29.38 -13.18 -0.85
CA GLN A 34 -29.73 -12.18 -1.85
C GLN A 34 -28.74 -11.02 -1.80
N HIS A 35 -28.21 -10.66 -2.95
CA HIS A 35 -27.29 -9.54 -3.07
C HIS A 35 -27.57 -8.73 -4.34
N GLN A 36 -27.15 -7.48 -4.34
CA GLN A 36 -27.25 -6.58 -5.49
C GLN A 36 -25.99 -5.71 -5.58
N VAL A 37 -25.40 -5.65 -6.76
CA VAL A 37 -24.21 -4.85 -7.05
C VAL A 37 -24.62 -3.51 -7.64
N TYR A 38 -24.08 -2.43 -7.09
CA TYR A 38 -24.21 -1.05 -7.56
C TYR A 38 -22.78 -0.48 -7.77
N ASP A 39 -22.37 -0.32 -8.99
CA ASP A 39 -20.99 0.11 -9.32
C ASP A 39 -19.93 -0.75 -8.59
N THR A 40 -19.23 -0.18 -7.63
CA THR A 40 -18.21 -0.86 -6.83
C THR A 40 -18.73 -1.29 -5.44
N MET A 41 -20.02 -1.15 -5.19
CA MET A 41 -20.65 -1.51 -3.92
C MET A 41 -21.56 -2.70 -4.10
N MET A 42 -21.54 -3.66 -3.16
CA MET A 42 -22.46 -4.78 -3.12
C MET A 42 -23.29 -4.70 -1.82
N ARG A 43 -24.60 -4.70 -1.97
CA ARG A 43 -25.52 -4.84 -0.84
C ARG A 43 -25.89 -6.30 -0.68
N VAL A 44 -25.66 -6.85 0.51
CA VAL A 44 -26.05 -8.21 0.89
C VAL A 44 -27.19 -8.13 1.89
N SER A 45 -28.27 -8.90 1.65
CA SER A 45 -29.40 -9.01 2.56
C SER A 45 -29.12 -10.05 3.61
N MET A 46 -29.00 -9.64 4.86
CA MET A 46 -28.81 -10.57 5.99
C MET A 46 -30.13 -11.27 6.33
N PRO A 47 -30.08 -12.55 6.75
CA PRO A 47 -31.29 -13.32 7.11
C PRO A 47 -32.00 -12.77 8.34
N ALA A 48 -31.27 -12.10 9.24
CA ALA A 48 -31.81 -11.44 10.41
C ALA A 48 -30.95 -10.23 10.80
N ALA A 49 -31.51 -9.33 11.60
CA ALA A 49 -30.75 -8.21 12.15
C ALA A 49 -29.64 -8.71 13.09
N LEU A 50 -28.42 -8.18 12.92
CA LEU A 50 -27.30 -8.50 13.79
C LEU A 50 -27.46 -7.75 15.12
N ALA A 51 -27.65 -8.50 16.20
CA ALA A 51 -27.79 -7.92 17.55
C ALA A 51 -26.41 -7.40 18.06
N PRO A 52 -26.39 -6.40 18.95
CA PRO A 52 -25.16 -5.90 19.55
C PRO A 52 -24.33 -7.02 20.20
N GLY A 53 -23.03 -6.99 19.94
CA GLY A 53 -22.08 -7.98 20.45
C GLY A 53 -22.14 -9.37 19.76
N LYS A 54 -22.91 -9.51 18.68
CA LYS A 54 -22.94 -10.72 17.85
C LYS A 54 -22.08 -10.55 16.61
N SER A 55 -21.65 -11.66 16.04
CA SER A 55 -20.96 -11.76 14.76
C SER A 55 -21.83 -12.40 13.71
N PHE A 56 -21.53 -12.10 12.44
CA PHE A 56 -22.12 -12.72 11.27
C PHE A 56 -21.00 -13.22 10.38
N GLU A 57 -21.08 -14.45 9.92
CA GLU A 57 -20.12 -15.06 8.99
C GLU A 57 -20.77 -15.16 7.61
N CYS A 58 -20.01 -14.81 6.60
CA CYS A 58 -20.47 -14.78 5.21
C CYS A 58 -19.36 -15.27 4.30
N ASP A 59 -19.68 -16.21 3.42
CA ASP A 59 -18.82 -16.71 2.38
C ASP A 59 -19.08 -15.97 1.07
N ILE A 60 -18.02 -15.53 0.40
CA ILE A 60 -18.11 -14.90 -0.91
C ILE A 60 -17.10 -15.57 -1.84
N ALA A 61 -17.57 -16.09 -2.97
CA ALA A 61 -16.73 -16.58 -4.05
C ALA A 61 -16.81 -15.63 -5.24
N TRP A 62 -15.64 -15.31 -5.82
CA TRP A 62 -15.54 -14.42 -6.97
C TRP A 62 -14.39 -14.80 -7.88
N SER A 63 -14.41 -14.30 -9.10
CA SER A 63 -13.32 -14.41 -10.05
C SER A 63 -13.15 -13.12 -10.85
N PHE A 64 -11.96 -12.88 -11.38
CA PHE A 64 -11.68 -11.79 -12.30
C PHE A 64 -10.44 -12.09 -13.13
N GLN A 65 -10.31 -11.41 -14.26
CA GLN A 65 -9.11 -11.47 -15.09
C GLN A 65 -8.13 -10.38 -14.67
N VAL A 66 -6.85 -10.73 -14.58
CA VAL A 66 -5.79 -9.79 -14.29
C VAL A 66 -5.17 -9.32 -15.62
N PRO A 67 -5.31 -8.04 -16.00
CA PRO A 67 -4.87 -7.55 -17.30
C PRO A 67 -3.36 -7.34 -17.39
N GLU A 68 -2.83 -7.29 -18.63
CA GLU A 68 -1.41 -6.98 -18.92
C GLU A 68 -1.06 -5.49 -18.75
N ARG A 69 -1.75 -4.79 -17.88
CA ARG A 69 -1.53 -3.38 -17.52
C ARG A 69 -2.14 -3.11 -16.16
N VAL A 70 -1.82 -1.99 -15.56
CA VAL A 70 -2.50 -1.56 -14.34
C VAL A 70 -3.98 -1.30 -14.63
N PHE A 71 -4.84 -1.88 -13.81
CA PHE A 71 -6.26 -1.63 -13.83
C PHE A 71 -6.78 -1.66 -12.40
N ARG A 72 -7.21 -0.51 -11.89
CA ARG A 72 -7.81 -0.42 -10.55
C ARG A 72 -6.94 -1.03 -9.43
N ARG A 73 -5.62 -0.84 -9.50
CA ARG A 73 -4.61 -1.32 -8.54
C ARG A 73 -4.29 -2.81 -8.64
N TYR A 74 -4.57 -3.45 -9.77
CA TYR A 74 -4.03 -4.77 -10.08
C TYR A 74 -3.63 -4.88 -11.56
N GLY A 75 -2.74 -5.78 -11.85
CA GLY A 75 -2.27 -5.99 -13.22
C GLY A 75 -1.04 -6.89 -13.31
N THR A 76 -0.56 -7.08 -14.53
CA THR A 76 0.67 -7.82 -14.79
C THR A 76 1.68 -6.99 -15.57
N MET A 77 2.96 -7.27 -15.31
CA MET A 77 4.07 -6.67 -16.01
C MET A 77 4.98 -7.76 -16.59
N LYS A 78 5.07 -7.84 -17.92
CA LYS A 78 6.05 -8.71 -18.59
C LYS A 78 7.46 -8.18 -18.39
N VAL A 79 8.38 -9.06 -18.03
CA VAL A 79 9.80 -8.80 -17.80
C VAL A 79 10.64 -9.85 -18.51
N LYS A 80 11.97 -9.70 -18.58
CA LYS A 80 12.86 -10.62 -19.31
C LYS A 80 12.71 -12.09 -18.93
N LYS A 81 12.54 -12.37 -17.65
CA LYS A 81 12.56 -13.73 -17.11
C LYS A 81 11.20 -14.21 -16.61
N GLY A 82 10.10 -13.50 -16.93
CA GLY A 82 8.77 -13.93 -16.50
C GLY A 82 7.73 -12.82 -16.43
N ILE A 83 6.82 -12.94 -15.49
CA ILE A 83 5.72 -12.00 -15.31
C ILE A 83 5.61 -11.61 -13.84
N VAL A 84 5.54 -10.32 -13.57
CA VAL A 84 5.17 -9.80 -12.24
C VAL A 84 3.66 -9.64 -12.19
N TRP A 85 3.05 -10.27 -11.22
CA TRP A 85 1.63 -10.14 -10.86
C TRP A 85 1.53 -9.27 -9.63
N GLU A 86 0.67 -8.26 -9.71
CA GLU A 86 0.39 -7.33 -8.62
C GLU A 86 -1.11 -7.27 -8.39
N LEU A 87 -1.55 -7.59 -7.18
CA LEU A 87 -2.96 -7.70 -6.83
C LEU A 87 -3.26 -6.94 -5.55
N ALA A 88 -3.98 -5.83 -5.75
CA ALA A 88 -4.51 -5.00 -4.69
C ALA A 88 -5.95 -4.61 -5.04
N GLN A 89 -6.77 -4.29 -4.04
CA GLN A 89 -8.22 -4.05 -4.22
C GLN A 89 -8.93 -5.21 -4.93
N TRP A 90 -8.50 -6.44 -4.63
CA TRP A 90 -8.82 -7.66 -5.36
C TRP A 90 -9.93 -8.51 -4.71
N PHE A 91 -10.36 -8.17 -3.51
CA PHE A 91 -11.35 -8.91 -2.73
C PHE A 91 -12.46 -7.97 -2.23
N PRO A 92 -13.68 -8.49 -1.99
CA PRO A 92 -14.76 -7.70 -1.40
C PRO A 92 -14.46 -7.41 0.07
N ALA A 93 -14.40 -6.13 0.42
CA ALA A 93 -14.20 -5.66 1.79
C ALA A 93 -15.51 -5.12 2.38
N VAL A 94 -15.70 -5.30 3.69
CA VAL A 94 -16.87 -4.76 4.38
C VAL A 94 -16.79 -3.24 4.41
N ALA A 95 -17.84 -2.56 3.96
CA ALA A 95 -17.93 -1.10 4.04
C ALA A 95 -17.90 -0.63 5.49
N VAL A 96 -17.23 0.51 5.73
CA VAL A 96 -17.21 1.11 7.06
C VAL A 96 -18.61 1.58 7.45
N TYR A 97 -18.98 1.33 8.68
CA TYR A 97 -20.08 1.96 9.37
C TYR A 97 -19.52 2.75 10.55
N ASP A 98 -19.63 4.07 10.51
CA ASP A 98 -19.16 4.95 11.58
C ASP A 98 -20.28 5.78 12.20
N ASP A 99 -20.02 6.40 13.34
CA ASP A 99 -20.98 7.22 14.10
C ASP A 99 -21.14 8.64 13.55
N VAL A 100 -20.33 9.03 12.55
CA VAL A 100 -20.39 10.36 11.93
C VAL A 100 -21.22 10.34 10.64
N HIS A 101 -21.01 9.34 9.77
CA HIS A 101 -21.61 9.27 8.44
C HIS A 101 -22.50 8.03 8.22
N GLY A 102 -22.52 7.09 9.18
CA GLY A 102 -23.18 5.80 9.00
C GLY A 102 -22.41 4.92 7.99
N TRP A 103 -23.12 4.25 7.08
CA TRP A 103 -22.50 3.42 6.04
C TRP A 103 -21.72 4.24 5.02
N ASN A 104 -20.45 3.91 4.83
CA ASN A 104 -19.67 4.45 3.74
C ASN A 104 -19.99 3.71 2.44
N THR A 105 -20.88 4.28 1.65
CA THR A 105 -21.38 3.70 0.39
C THR A 105 -20.92 4.49 -0.84
N LEU A 106 -19.88 5.32 -0.71
CA LEU A 106 -19.32 6.05 -1.84
C LEU A 106 -18.64 5.09 -2.81
N PRO A 107 -19.03 5.06 -4.10
CA PRO A 107 -18.39 4.20 -5.07
C PRO A 107 -16.96 4.65 -5.33
N TYR A 108 -16.09 3.73 -5.74
CA TYR A 108 -14.74 4.06 -6.16
C TYR A 108 -14.75 4.68 -7.57
N LEU A 109 -14.36 5.94 -7.67
CA LEU A 109 -14.37 6.70 -8.93
C LEU A 109 -12.98 6.87 -9.56
N GLY A 110 -11.95 6.37 -8.90
CA GLY A 110 -10.57 6.34 -9.43
C GLY A 110 -9.63 7.41 -8.86
N THR A 111 -10.13 8.44 -8.20
CA THR A 111 -9.32 9.54 -7.67
C THR A 111 -9.22 9.52 -6.15
N GLY A 112 -10.33 9.28 -5.45
CA GLY A 112 -10.34 9.09 -4.01
C GLY A 112 -9.92 7.67 -3.64
N GLU A 113 -9.06 7.54 -2.65
CA GLU A 113 -8.55 6.26 -2.17
C GLU A 113 -9.59 5.46 -1.38
N PHE A 114 -9.22 4.59 -0.48
CA PHE A 114 -10.08 3.59 0.13
C PHE A 114 -10.25 3.85 1.63
N TYR A 115 -11.46 3.59 2.13
CA TYR A 115 -11.76 3.65 3.56
C TYR A 115 -12.36 2.31 4.00
N THR A 116 -11.63 1.58 4.83
CA THR A 116 -11.96 0.23 5.30
C THR A 116 -11.69 0.09 6.79
N ASN A 117 -12.35 -0.86 7.44
CA ASN A 117 -12.15 -1.15 8.86
C ASN A 117 -10.87 -1.95 9.10
N PHE A 118 -10.30 -1.81 10.29
CA PHE A 118 -9.28 -2.73 10.78
C PHE A 118 -9.86 -4.14 11.00
N GLY A 119 -9.05 -5.13 10.66
CA GLY A 119 -9.37 -6.55 10.86
C GLY A 119 -8.11 -7.41 10.89
N ASN A 120 -8.29 -8.68 11.20
CA ASN A 120 -7.25 -9.68 11.08
C ASN A 120 -7.49 -10.46 9.80
N TYR A 121 -6.42 -10.78 9.09
CA TYR A 121 -6.48 -11.48 7.81
C TYR A 121 -5.58 -12.70 7.80
N GLU A 122 -6.12 -13.80 7.33
CA GLU A 122 -5.37 -14.98 6.92
C GLU A 122 -5.43 -15.10 5.40
N LEU A 123 -4.27 -15.02 4.76
CA LEU A 123 -4.15 -15.15 3.30
C LEU A 123 -3.51 -16.49 2.96
N ASN A 124 -4.20 -17.29 2.15
CA ASN A 124 -3.69 -18.52 1.58
C ASN A 124 -3.60 -18.34 0.05
N ILE A 125 -2.40 -18.05 -0.45
CA ILE A 125 -2.15 -17.72 -1.86
C ILE A 125 -1.49 -18.91 -2.54
N THR A 126 -2.20 -19.59 -3.44
CA THR A 126 -1.66 -20.67 -4.23
C THR A 126 -1.16 -20.15 -5.57
N ALA A 127 0.15 -20.30 -5.80
CA ALA A 127 0.83 -19.80 -6.98
C ALA A 127 1.73 -20.91 -7.60
N PRO A 128 2.15 -20.78 -8.87
CA PRO A 128 3.12 -21.70 -9.48
C PRO A 128 4.36 -21.85 -8.59
N ARG A 129 4.95 -23.04 -8.60
CA ARG A 129 6.05 -23.43 -7.71
C ARG A 129 7.31 -22.57 -7.87
N ASP A 130 7.57 -22.09 -9.06
CA ASP A 130 8.70 -21.23 -9.42
C ASP A 130 8.54 -19.78 -8.98
N HIS A 131 7.33 -19.38 -8.60
CA HIS A 131 7.07 -18.03 -8.09
C HIS A 131 7.59 -17.81 -6.67
N ILE A 132 7.98 -16.56 -6.39
CA ILE A 132 8.06 -15.97 -5.06
C ILE A 132 6.79 -15.14 -4.86
N VAL A 133 6.14 -15.30 -3.70
CA VAL A 133 4.98 -14.52 -3.31
C VAL A 133 5.34 -13.66 -2.11
N VAL A 134 4.95 -12.39 -2.14
CA VAL A 134 5.01 -11.46 -1.01
C VAL A 134 3.64 -10.85 -0.79
N ALA A 135 3.26 -10.60 0.45
CA ALA A 135 1.92 -10.11 0.79
C ALA A 135 1.92 -9.28 2.06
N THR A 136 0.80 -8.60 2.31
CA THR A 136 0.48 -8.09 3.64
C THR A 136 0.50 -9.23 4.65
N GLY A 137 1.28 -9.09 5.73
CA GLY A 137 1.35 -10.07 6.82
C GLY A 137 2.68 -10.78 6.93
N VAL A 138 2.76 -11.60 7.97
CA VAL A 138 3.93 -12.45 8.27
C VAL A 138 3.74 -13.81 7.64
N LEU A 139 4.71 -14.24 6.84
CA LEU A 139 4.73 -15.57 6.23
C LEU A 139 4.85 -16.65 7.32
N GLN A 140 3.94 -17.63 7.30
CA GLN A 140 3.80 -18.65 8.34
C GLN A 140 4.45 -19.99 8.00
N ASN A 141 4.77 -20.25 6.72
CA ASN A 141 5.22 -21.57 6.25
C ASN A 141 6.48 -21.49 5.38
N GLU A 142 7.50 -20.76 5.86
CA GLU A 142 8.78 -20.60 5.18
C GLU A 142 9.42 -21.94 4.79
N GLU A 143 9.26 -22.96 5.62
CA GLU A 143 9.81 -24.30 5.41
C GLU A 143 9.22 -25.02 4.19
N VAL A 144 8.03 -24.62 3.76
CA VAL A 144 7.34 -25.18 2.59
C VAL A 144 7.70 -24.43 1.31
N VAL A 145 7.77 -23.09 1.40
CA VAL A 145 7.82 -22.22 0.21
C VAL A 145 9.22 -21.70 -0.13
N TYR A 146 10.17 -21.81 0.81
CA TYR A 146 11.58 -21.44 0.60
C TYR A 146 12.50 -22.66 0.70
N THR A 147 13.61 -22.64 -0.05
CA THR A 147 14.68 -23.62 0.10
C THR A 147 15.40 -23.45 1.45
N ALA A 148 16.16 -24.47 1.88
CA ALA A 148 16.97 -24.36 3.10
C ALA A 148 17.94 -23.19 3.05
N LEU A 149 18.59 -22.94 1.91
CA LEU A 149 19.51 -21.82 1.71
C LEU A 149 18.81 -20.47 1.82
N GLN A 150 17.63 -20.32 1.23
CA GLN A 150 16.84 -19.07 1.33
C GLN A 150 16.41 -18.79 2.77
N ARG A 151 16.01 -19.82 3.52
CA ARG A 151 15.67 -19.68 4.96
C ARG A 151 16.87 -19.30 5.81
N GLU A 152 18.05 -19.85 5.53
CA GLU A 152 19.29 -19.46 6.20
C GLU A 152 19.61 -17.98 5.95
N ARG A 153 19.54 -17.53 4.69
CA ARG A 153 19.74 -16.13 4.30
C ARG A 153 18.72 -15.19 4.95
N LEU A 154 17.44 -15.60 5.03
CA LEU A 154 16.39 -14.85 5.73
C LEU A 154 16.69 -14.74 7.24
N ALA A 155 17.17 -15.82 7.87
CA ALA A 155 17.57 -15.79 9.27
C ALA A 155 18.75 -14.85 9.52
N GLN A 156 19.67 -14.71 8.56
CA GLN A 156 20.75 -13.71 8.59
C GLN A 156 20.17 -12.30 8.42
N ALA A 157 19.28 -12.09 7.44
CA ALA A 157 18.65 -10.80 7.16
C ALA A 157 17.89 -10.23 8.37
N ARG A 158 17.23 -11.07 9.15
CA ARG A 158 16.54 -10.67 10.40
C ARG A 158 17.48 -10.12 11.49
N LYS A 159 18.78 -10.30 11.32
CA LYS A 159 19.81 -9.82 12.27
C LYS A 159 20.75 -8.81 11.62
N SER A 160 20.51 -8.44 10.37
CA SER A 160 21.39 -7.56 9.60
C SER A 160 20.73 -6.22 9.35
N ALA A 161 21.44 -5.14 9.65
CA ALA A 161 21.04 -3.79 9.25
C ALA A 161 21.31 -3.51 7.76
N GLU A 162 22.13 -4.35 7.12
CA GLU A 162 22.48 -4.26 5.71
C GLU A 162 21.73 -5.34 4.91
N PRO A 163 21.35 -5.06 3.65
CA PRO A 163 20.64 -6.02 2.82
C PRO A 163 21.41 -7.33 2.59
N VAL A 164 20.75 -8.45 2.83
CA VAL A 164 21.21 -9.81 2.54
C VAL A 164 20.43 -10.32 1.35
N MET A 165 21.15 -10.83 0.33
CA MET A 165 20.52 -11.39 -0.87
C MET A 165 19.91 -12.76 -0.55
N ILE A 166 18.58 -12.89 -0.67
CA ILE A 166 17.82 -14.12 -0.41
C ILE A 166 17.71 -14.97 -1.68
N ARG A 167 17.34 -14.34 -2.80
CA ARG A 167 17.35 -14.92 -4.15
C ARG A 167 17.99 -13.96 -5.12
N SER A 168 19.13 -14.33 -5.68
CA SER A 168 19.89 -13.48 -6.61
C SER A 168 19.32 -13.54 -8.03
N LYS A 169 19.77 -12.63 -8.90
CA LYS A 169 19.41 -12.63 -10.33
C LYS A 169 19.87 -13.92 -11.06
N ASP A 170 20.95 -14.55 -10.59
CA ASP A 170 21.50 -15.76 -11.21
C ASP A 170 20.72 -17.01 -10.76
N GLU A 171 20.02 -16.92 -9.64
CA GLU A 171 19.11 -17.96 -9.14
C GLU A 171 17.69 -17.84 -9.74
N VAL A 172 17.36 -16.74 -10.42
CA VAL A 172 16.08 -16.58 -11.14
C VAL A 172 16.07 -17.47 -12.37
N GLY A 173 15.07 -18.37 -12.45
CA GLY A 173 14.97 -19.39 -13.49
C GLY A 173 15.76 -20.67 -13.21
N ASP A 174 16.56 -20.73 -12.13
CA ASP A 174 17.20 -21.97 -11.68
C ASP A 174 16.21 -22.79 -10.83
N PRO A 175 15.85 -24.03 -11.27
CA PRO A 175 14.95 -24.89 -10.50
C PRO A 175 15.47 -25.22 -9.10
N SER A 176 16.79 -25.23 -8.87
CA SER A 176 17.38 -25.48 -7.55
C SER A 176 17.12 -24.35 -6.54
N SER A 177 16.77 -23.17 -7.03
CA SER A 177 16.39 -22.02 -6.21
C SER A 177 14.94 -22.09 -5.70
N ARG A 178 14.23 -23.16 -6.00
CA ARG A 178 12.86 -23.38 -5.52
C ARG A 178 12.72 -24.74 -4.82
N PRO A 179 11.75 -24.89 -3.92
CA PRO A 179 11.47 -26.18 -3.28
C PRO A 179 11.18 -27.27 -4.30
N ARG A 180 11.72 -28.47 -4.10
CA ARG A 180 11.48 -29.61 -4.97
C ARG A 180 10.03 -30.11 -4.89
N GLY A 181 9.56 -30.77 -5.94
CA GLY A 181 8.24 -31.40 -6.03
C GLY A 181 7.43 -30.88 -7.20
N ASP A 182 6.22 -31.40 -7.35
CA ASP A 182 5.29 -31.09 -8.42
C ASP A 182 4.14 -30.19 -7.92
N GLY A 183 3.45 -29.54 -8.86
CA GLY A 183 2.28 -28.68 -8.59
C GLY A 183 2.63 -27.35 -7.93
N PRO A 184 1.62 -26.51 -7.66
CA PRO A 184 1.78 -25.18 -7.09
C PRO A 184 2.17 -25.24 -5.60
N LEU A 185 2.54 -24.08 -5.04
CA LEU A 185 2.78 -23.88 -3.61
C LEU A 185 1.73 -22.93 -3.02
N THR A 186 1.28 -23.23 -1.81
CA THR A 186 0.42 -22.32 -1.06
C THR A 186 1.25 -21.56 -0.02
N TRP A 187 1.24 -20.25 -0.14
CA TRP A 187 1.86 -19.29 0.77
C TRP A 187 0.84 -18.83 1.79
N ARG A 188 1.18 -18.89 3.09
CA ARG A 188 0.26 -18.51 4.17
C ARG A 188 0.78 -17.30 4.88
N PHE A 189 -0.03 -16.22 4.91
CA PHE A 189 0.30 -14.99 5.61
C PHE A 189 -0.76 -14.69 6.67
N LEU A 190 -0.30 -14.23 7.82
CA LEU A 190 -1.16 -13.72 8.88
C LEU A 190 -0.87 -12.24 9.12
N SER A 191 -1.92 -11.45 9.24
CA SER A 191 -1.83 -10.04 9.60
C SER A 191 -2.91 -9.69 10.62
N GLU A 192 -2.54 -8.89 11.59
CA GLU A 192 -3.43 -8.43 12.65
C GLU A 192 -3.59 -6.91 12.56
N ASN A 193 -4.81 -6.47 12.81
CA ASN A 193 -5.14 -5.06 12.93
C ASN A 193 -4.71 -4.23 11.70
N VAL A 194 -4.99 -4.75 10.51
CA VAL A 194 -4.76 -4.07 9.23
C VAL A 194 -6.08 -3.76 8.55
N ARG A 195 -6.12 -2.70 7.77
CA ARG A 195 -7.36 -2.23 7.12
C ARG A 195 -7.61 -2.88 5.75
N THR A 196 -6.58 -3.46 5.14
CA THR A 196 -6.67 -4.12 3.83
C THR A 196 -5.45 -5.01 3.62
N VAL A 197 -5.47 -5.82 2.55
CA VAL A 197 -4.38 -6.73 2.20
C VAL A 197 -4.12 -6.74 0.70
N ALA A 198 -2.84 -6.81 0.32
CA ALA A 198 -2.39 -6.90 -1.05
C ALA A 198 -1.29 -7.96 -1.17
N PHE A 199 -1.01 -8.40 -2.39
CA PHE A 199 0.09 -9.31 -2.66
C PHE A 199 0.69 -9.13 -4.06
N ALA A 200 1.90 -9.62 -4.22
CA ALA A 200 2.56 -9.77 -5.51
C ALA A 200 3.17 -11.16 -5.66
N SER A 201 3.26 -11.63 -6.90
CA SER A 201 3.78 -12.96 -7.24
C SER A 201 4.58 -12.89 -8.53
N SER A 202 5.75 -13.55 -8.60
CA SER A 202 6.53 -13.64 -9.82
C SER A 202 7.55 -14.78 -9.80
N ASP A 203 7.73 -15.40 -10.95
CA ASP A 203 8.86 -16.29 -11.25
C ASP A 203 10.18 -15.51 -11.41
N ALA A 204 10.09 -14.21 -11.76
CA ALA A 204 11.23 -13.35 -12.07
C ALA A 204 11.77 -12.54 -10.86
N PHE A 205 11.23 -12.65 -9.67
CA PHE A 205 11.67 -11.88 -8.52
C PHE A 205 13.06 -12.25 -8.02
N ILE A 206 13.93 -11.25 -7.95
CA ILE A 206 15.07 -11.16 -7.06
C ILE A 206 14.50 -10.74 -5.70
N LEU A 207 15.08 -11.21 -4.62
CA LEU A 207 14.64 -10.88 -3.25
C LEU A 207 15.85 -10.59 -2.39
N ASP A 208 15.91 -9.43 -1.78
CA ASP A 208 16.84 -9.12 -0.69
C ASP A 208 16.10 -8.58 0.53
N ALA A 209 16.72 -8.70 1.70
CA ALA A 209 16.11 -8.32 2.97
C ALA A 209 17.12 -7.84 4.00
N ALA A 210 16.65 -7.05 4.95
CA ALA A 210 17.40 -6.54 6.10
C ALA A 210 16.47 -6.43 7.31
N SER A 211 16.93 -5.83 8.42
CA SER A 211 16.07 -5.52 9.55
C SER A 211 16.21 -4.09 10.05
N VAL A 212 15.12 -3.56 10.58
CA VAL A 212 15.09 -2.32 11.37
C VAL A 212 14.43 -2.63 12.71
N GLY A 213 15.22 -2.81 13.75
CA GLY A 213 14.72 -3.40 15.00
C GLY A 213 14.20 -4.80 14.75
N ASP A 214 12.97 -5.07 15.19
CA ASP A 214 12.30 -6.36 14.99
C ASP A 214 11.54 -6.47 13.65
N THR A 215 11.52 -5.40 12.85
CA THR A 215 10.85 -5.38 11.54
C THR A 215 11.73 -6.00 10.46
N LEU A 216 11.24 -7.05 9.79
CA LEU A 216 11.82 -7.56 8.56
C LEU A 216 11.52 -6.60 7.41
N VAL A 217 12.56 -6.06 6.78
CA VAL A 217 12.46 -5.12 5.65
C VAL A 217 12.96 -5.81 4.40
N GLN A 218 12.16 -5.89 3.35
CA GLN A 218 12.52 -6.62 2.14
C GLN A 218 12.08 -5.93 0.86
N SER A 219 12.74 -6.25 -0.25
CA SER A 219 12.34 -5.80 -1.58
C SER A 219 12.34 -6.94 -2.57
N VAL A 220 11.34 -6.95 -3.46
CA VAL A 220 11.26 -7.87 -4.60
C VAL A 220 11.21 -7.09 -5.90
N TYR A 221 12.03 -7.50 -6.86
CA TYR A 221 12.15 -6.81 -8.14
C TYR A 221 12.69 -7.74 -9.23
N PRO A 222 12.30 -7.53 -10.51
CA PRO A 222 12.89 -8.26 -11.63
C PRO A 222 14.26 -7.69 -12.01
N GLU A 223 15.06 -8.46 -12.74
CA GLU A 223 16.37 -8.03 -13.26
C GLU A 223 16.29 -6.74 -14.09
N ASP A 224 15.18 -6.52 -14.80
CA ASP A 224 14.92 -5.32 -15.61
C ASP A 224 14.94 -4.02 -14.80
N SER A 225 14.71 -4.10 -13.49
CA SER A 225 14.69 -2.95 -12.59
C SER A 225 16.08 -2.57 -12.05
N LEU A 226 17.10 -3.40 -12.30
CA LEU A 226 18.49 -3.10 -11.91
C LEU A 226 19.11 -2.00 -12.79
N PRO A 227 20.13 -1.24 -12.29
CA PRO A 227 20.74 -1.39 -10.95
C PRO A 227 20.00 -0.63 -9.84
N VAL A 228 19.05 0.24 -10.15
CA VAL A 228 18.45 1.18 -9.18
C VAL A 228 17.76 0.45 -8.05
N TRP A 229 16.98 -0.58 -8.37
CA TRP A 229 16.25 -1.37 -7.39
C TRP A 229 17.12 -2.23 -6.46
N GLY A 230 18.37 -2.49 -6.82
CA GLY A 230 19.33 -3.12 -5.90
C GLY A 230 19.66 -2.29 -4.64
N LYS A 231 19.17 -1.04 -4.57
CA LYS A 231 19.27 -0.17 -3.38
C LYS A 231 17.97 -0.06 -2.60
N SER A 232 16.90 -0.67 -3.09
CA SER A 232 15.53 -0.47 -2.58
C SER A 232 15.40 -0.82 -1.10
N THR A 233 15.91 -1.97 -0.66
CA THR A 233 15.85 -2.38 0.75
C THR A 233 16.61 -1.41 1.68
N ALA A 234 17.78 -0.93 1.26
CA ALA A 234 18.52 0.08 2.04
C ALA A 234 17.73 1.41 2.12
N MET A 235 17.08 1.82 1.02
CA MET A 235 16.22 3.01 0.98
C MET A 235 15.02 2.86 1.90
N LEU A 236 14.36 1.70 1.87
CA LEU A 236 13.22 1.38 2.73
C LEU A 236 13.61 1.37 4.21
N CYS A 237 14.77 0.75 4.55
CA CYS A 237 15.31 0.79 5.90
C CYS A 237 15.57 2.21 6.40
N ALA A 238 16.14 3.07 5.55
CA ALA A 238 16.43 4.46 5.90
C ALA A 238 15.13 5.26 6.14
N ALA A 239 14.12 5.10 5.30
CA ALA A 239 12.82 5.74 5.46
C ALA A 239 12.15 5.32 6.79
N ILE A 240 12.10 4.01 7.08
CA ILE A 240 11.52 3.48 8.33
C ILE A 240 12.28 4.01 9.55
N LYS A 241 13.62 4.00 9.54
CA LYS A 241 14.44 4.56 10.64
C LYS A 241 14.10 6.03 10.87
N GLY A 242 14.06 6.83 9.81
CA GLY A 242 13.76 8.26 9.92
C GLY A 242 12.35 8.53 10.47
N TYR A 243 11.36 7.74 10.08
CA TYR A 243 9.99 7.86 10.62
C TYR A 243 9.88 7.34 12.04
N ASN A 244 10.57 6.27 12.41
CA ASN A 244 10.64 5.78 13.79
C ASN A 244 11.14 6.87 14.75
N GLU A 245 12.16 7.61 14.36
CA GLU A 245 12.75 8.69 15.17
C GLU A 245 11.82 9.91 15.28
N ARG A 246 11.16 10.28 14.18
CA ARG A 246 10.33 11.49 14.11
C ARG A 246 8.92 11.29 14.64
N LEU A 247 8.31 10.12 14.42
CA LEU A 247 6.90 9.86 14.69
C LEU A 247 6.73 8.89 15.86
N CYS A 248 6.78 7.63 15.55
CA CYS A 248 6.73 6.49 16.47
C CYS A 248 7.25 5.25 15.76
N PRO A 249 7.58 4.16 16.48
CA PRO A 249 8.00 2.90 15.87
C PRO A 249 7.05 2.44 14.77
N TYR A 250 7.61 1.86 13.71
CA TYR A 250 6.85 1.24 12.62
C TYR A 250 5.87 0.21 13.20
N PRO A 251 4.59 0.27 12.83
CA PRO A 251 3.56 -0.46 13.56
C PRO A 251 3.46 -1.96 13.24
N TYR A 252 4.22 -2.45 12.25
CA TYR A 252 4.07 -3.79 11.72
C TYR A 252 5.38 -4.60 11.74
N PRO A 253 5.31 -5.95 11.76
CA PRO A 253 6.51 -6.80 11.81
C PRO A 253 7.25 -6.95 10.49
N VAL A 254 6.63 -6.56 9.36
CA VAL A 254 7.20 -6.69 8.01
C VAL A 254 6.98 -5.40 7.21
N ALA A 255 7.95 -5.06 6.37
CA ALA A 255 7.81 -4.01 5.35
C ALA A 255 8.38 -4.52 4.03
N THR A 256 7.57 -4.57 2.99
CA THR A 256 7.96 -5.08 1.68
C THR A 256 7.81 -4.01 0.61
N ASN A 257 8.85 -3.76 -0.21
CA ASN A 257 8.75 -2.95 -1.41
C ASN A 257 8.73 -3.83 -2.66
N VAL A 258 7.77 -3.63 -3.53
CA VAL A 258 7.56 -4.42 -4.75
C VAL A 258 7.79 -3.57 -5.98
N ALA A 259 8.70 -4.01 -6.87
CA ALA A 259 8.84 -3.47 -8.21
C ALA A 259 7.69 -4.01 -9.10
N GLY A 260 6.59 -3.30 -9.08
CA GLY A 260 5.36 -3.69 -9.74
C GLY A 260 5.03 -2.87 -10.98
N ILE A 261 3.80 -3.04 -11.45
CA ILE A 261 3.24 -2.29 -12.57
C ILE A 261 2.68 -0.95 -12.11
N GLU A 262 2.24 -0.85 -10.84
CA GLU A 262 1.71 0.38 -10.24
C GLU A 262 2.83 1.41 -10.03
N GLY A 263 2.52 2.68 -10.20
CA GLY A 263 3.48 3.77 -10.11
C GLY A 263 3.96 4.08 -8.71
N GLY A 264 3.07 3.98 -7.77
CA GLY A 264 3.20 4.13 -6.34
C GLY A 264 1.85 3.79 -5.72
N MET A 265 1.82 2.92 -4.71
CA MET A 265 0.62 2.58 -3.96
C MET A 265 0.97 1.88 -2.65
N GLU A 266 0.27 2.28 -1.63
CA GLU A 266 0.45 1.82 -0.26
C GLU A 266 -0.57 0.75 0.16
N TYR A 267 -0.08 -0.21 0.92
CA TYR A 267 -0.88 -1.17 1.69
C TYR A 267 -0.15 -1.47 3.01
N PRO A 268 -0.85 -1.95 4.04
CA PRO A 268 -0.16 -2.36 5.26
C PRO A 268 0.92 -3.41 4.95
N MET A 269 2.15 -3.17 5.40
CA MET A 269 3.30 -4.07 5.26
C MET A 269 3.81 -4.32 3.83
N ILE A 270 3.13 -3.83 2.79
CA ILE A 270 3.55 -3.99 1.40
C ILE A 270 3.24 -2.73 0.61
N ILE A 271 4.23 -2.23 -0.09
CA ILE A 271 4.10 -1.06 -0.97
C ILE A 271 4.50 -1.43 -2.38
N PHE A 272 3.86 -0.80 -3.34
CA PHE A 272 4.16 -0.95 -4.75
C PHE A 272 4.85 0.30 -5.27
N CYS A 273 5.98 0.11 -5.98
CA CYS A 273 6.67 1.19 -6.67
C CYS A 273 6.98 0.72 -8.09
N SER A 274 6.96 1.63 -9.06
CA SER A 274 7.14 1.25 -10.46
C SER A 274 8.46 0.49 -10.71
N GLY A 275 8.34 -0.75 -11.15
CA GLY A 275 9.43 -1.57 -11.64
C GLY A 275 9.83 -1.27 -13.10
N ARG A 276 9.00 -0.57 -13.86
CA ARG A 276 9.27 -0.11 -15.24
C ARG A 276 10.21 1.08 -15.23
N ASN A 277 11.35 0.88 -14.80
CA ASN A 277 12.54 1.61 -14.84
C ASN A 277 12.62 3.05 -15.27
N LYS A 278 13.61 3.69 -15.08
CA LYS A 278 14.09 5.04 -15.37
C LYS A 278 13.90 6.02 -14.23
N ARG A 279 13.45 5.55 -13.07
CA ARG A 279 13.71 6.34 -11.88
C ARG A 279 15.21 6.26 -11.61
N ASN A 280 15.84 7.38 -11.39
CA ASN A 280 17.16 7.43 -10.79
C ASN A 280 17.01 7.16 -9.27
N ASP A 281 18.11 7.07 -8.56
CA ASP A 281 18.10 6.86 -7.11
C ASP A 281 17.16 7.82 -6.38
N ARG A 282 17.09 9.07 -6.84
CA ARG A 282 16.22 10.10 -6.28
C ARG A 282 14.74 9.72 -6.46
N GLY A 283 14.35 9.38 -7.69
CA GLY A 283 12.96 9.06 -7.98
C GLY A 283 12.50 7.76 -7.31
N LEU A 284 13.39 6.76 -7.12
CA LEU A 284 13.04 5.56 -6.36
C LEU A 284 12.90 5.87 -4.88
N TYR A 285 13.82 6.65 -4.29
CA TYR A 285 13.72 7.01 -2.88
C TYR A 285 12.46 7.83 -2.59
N ASP A 286 12.17 8.83 -3.42
CA ASP A 286 11.02 9.72 -3.22
C ASP A 286 9.70 8.91 -3.22
N VAL A 287 9.52 7.93 -4.11
CA VAL A 287 8.33 7.08 -4.10
C VAL A 287 8.39 6.05 -2.95
N THR A 288 9.53 5.43 -2.67
CA THR A 288 9.64 4.46 -1.57
C THR A 288 9.33 5.10 -0.22
N THR A 289 9.86 6.30 0.04
CA THR A 289 9.60 7.01 1.30
C THR A 289 8.15 7.49 1.39
N HIS A 290 7.53 7.82 0.24
CA HIS A 290 6.12 8.19 0.18
C HIS A 290 5.25 6.99 0.53
N GLU A 291 5.37 5.90 -0.22
CA GLU A 291 4.50 4.73 -0.03
C GLU A 291 4.66 4.09 1.36
N ILE A 292 5.89 4.00 1.89
CA ILE A 292 6.05 3.45 3.25
C ILE A 292 5.58 4.41 4.34
N GLY A 293 5.64 5.72 4.10
CA GLY A 293 5.10 6.72 5.02
C GLY A 293 3.60 6.57 5.26
N HIS A 294 2.87 6.13 4.27
CA HIS A 294 1.46 5.78 4.37
C HIS A 294 1.17 4.65 5.38
N ASN A 295 2.14 3.86 5.78
CA ASN A 295 1.91 2.89 6.85
C ASN A 295 1.66 3.55 8.22
N TRP A 296 2.00 4.84 8.38
CA TRP A 296 1.55 5.68 9.50
C TRP A 296 0.24 6.43 9.17
N PHE A 297 0.14 6.98 7.95
CA PHE A 297 -1.03 7.75 7.46
C PHE A 297 -1.36 7.27 6.03
N PRO A 298 -2.43 6.49 5.77
CA PRO A 298 -3.57 6.20 6.63
C PRO A 298 -3.59 4.79 7.21
N MET A 299 -2.57 3.94 7.00
CA MET A 299 -2.68 2.53 7.34
C MET A 299 -2.78 2.28 8.85
N MET A 300 -2.07 3.07 9.68
CA MET A 300 -2.19 3.03 11.13
C MET A 300 -3.23 4.03 11.66
N ILE A 301 -3.28 5.24 11.09
CA ILE A 301 -4.23 6.28 11.47
C ILE A 301 -5.28 6.38 10.37
N ASN A 302 -6.35 5.60 10.52
CA ASN A 302 -7.32 5.29 9.48
C ASN A 302 -8.30 6.44 9.19
N SER A 303 -7.80 7.53 8.58
CA SER A 303 -8.67 8.61 8.10
C SER A 303 -9.56 8.14 6.94
N ASP A 304 -10.74 8.78 6.79
CA ASP A 304 -11.64 8.55 5.64
C ASP A 304 -11.06 9.26 4.40
N GLU A 305 -10.25 8.54 3.64
CA GLU A 305 -9.60 9.04 2.42
C GLU A 305 -10.61 9.41 1.33
N ARG A 306 -11.77 8.77 1.32
CA ARG A 306 -12.85 9.08 0.37
C ARG A 306 -13.34 10.52 0.53
N ARG A 307 -13.28 11.05 1.75
CA ARG A 307 -13.76 12.40 2.08
C ARG A 307 -12.63 13.38 2.34
N TYR A 308 -11.53 12.89 2.96
CA TYR A 308 -10.49 13.74 3.54
C TYR A 308 -9.08 13.30 3.13
N ALA A 309 -8.85 13.14 1.82
CA ALA A 309 -7.57 12.71 1.27
C ALA A 309 -6.35 13.56 1.73
N TRP A 310 -6.57 14.78 2.20
CA TRP A 310 -5.52 15.63 2.77
C TRP A 310 -4.95 15.11 4.09
N MET A 311 -5.73 14.32 4.86
CA MET A 311 -5.26 13.70 6.12
C MET A 311 -4.36 12.49 5.86
N ASP A 312 -4.48 11.92 4.70
CA ASP A 312 -3.64 10.88 4.16
C ASP A 312 -2.44 11.50 3.45
N GLU A 313 -2.62 11.97 2.25
CA GLU A 313 -1.59 12.44 1.34
C GLU A 313 -0.81 13.67 1.86
N GLY A 314 -1.52 14.55 2.54
CA GLY A 314 -0.92 15.78 3.06
C GLY A 314 -0.04 15.53 4.27
N PHE A 315 -0.45 14.68 5.21
CA PHE A 315 0.37 14.31 6.35
C PHE A 315 1.58 13.50 5.90
N ASN A 316 1.37 12.59 4.96
CA ASN A 316 2.45 11.81 4.37
C ASN A 316 3.43 12.71 3.60
N THR A 317 2.97 13.60 2.74
CA THR A 317 3.84 14.58 2.05
C THR A 317 4.68 15.40 3.04
N PHE A 318 4.11 15.82 4.16
CA PHE A 318 4.85 16.55 5.19
C PHE A 318 6.03 15.74 5.73
N ILE A 319 5.82 14.49 6.12
CA ILE A 319 6.90 13.66 6.68
C ILE A 319 7.93 13.28 5.62
N ASN A 320 7.51 13.08 4.36
CA ASN A 320 8.41 12.77 3.24
C ASN A 320 9.44 13.87 2.99
N MET A 321 9.08 15.15 3.18
CA MET A 321 10.01 16.27 3.00
C MET A 321 11.26 16.13 3.87
N TYR A 322 11.09 15.67 5.10
CA TYR A 322 12.20 15.45 6.04
C TYR A 322 12.97 14.16 5.72
N SER A 323 12.27 13.06 5.43
CA SER A 323 12.89 11.80 5.05
C SER A 323 13.78 11.95 3.81
N THR A 324 13.28 12.64 2.78
CA THR A 324 14.06 12.94 1.58
C THR A 324 15.29 13.83 1.88
N ALA A 325 15.15 14.82 2.77
CA ALA A 325 16.25 15.67 3.18
C ALA A 325 17.34 14.89 3.93
N ASP A 326 16.94 13.97 4.80
CA ASP A 326 17.84 13.11 5.56
C ASP A 326 18.65 12.18 4.64
N TRP A 327 17.99 11.47 3.73
CA TRP A 327 18.63 10.55 2.80
C TRP A 327 19.65 11.21 1.88
N PHE A 328 19.32 12.39 1.36
CA PHE A 328 20.21 13.14 0.46
C PHE A 328 21.17 14.10 1.18
N GLN A 329 21.32 13.99 2.49
CA GLN A 329 22.24 14.77 3.32
C GLN A 329 22.16 16.29 3.12
N LYS A 330 20.95 16.81 2.92
CA LYS A 330 20.71 18.25 2.78
C LYS A 330 20.58 18.96 4.14
N ASN A 331 21.50 18.74 5.06
CA ASN A 331 21.53 19.35 6.39
C ASN A 331 20.22 19.19 7.18
N ASN A 332 19.51 18.06 7.00
CA ASN A 332 18.23 17.72 7.60
C ASN A 332 17.14 18.81 7.42
N LYS A 333 17.28 19.66 6.41
CA LYS A 333 16.30 20.71 6.10
C LYS A 333 15.60 20.40 4.79
N PRO A 334 14.28 20.33 4.81
CA PRO A 334 13.51 20.21 3.58
C PRO A 334 13.78 21.41 2.65
N SER A 335 13.65 21.19 1.35
CA SER A 335 13.79 22.26 0.38
C SER A 335 12.74 23.34 0.64
N LYS A 336 13.12 24.61 0.42
CA LYS A 336 12.17 25.71 0.48
C LYS A 336 11.04 25.47 -0.52
N PRO A 337 9.77 25.70 -0.15
CA PRO A 337 8.65 25.40 -1.01
C PRO A 337 8.58 26.40 -2.18
N SER A 338 9.33 26.13 -3.26
CA SER A 338 9.28 26.90 -4.50
C SER A 338 7.91 26.80 -5.18
N SER A 339 7.22 25.66 -5.00
CA SER A 339 5.85 25.42 -5.46
C SER A 339 4.80 26.22 -4.69
N PHE A 340 5.13 26.75 -3.52
CA PHE A 340 4.20 27.48 -2.67
C PHE A 340 3.60 28.73 -3.37
N ALA A 341 4.44 29.47 -4.09
CA ALA A 341 3.97 30.64 -4.84
C ALA A 341 2.97 30.29 -5.94
N MET A 342 3.10 29.10 -6.54
CA MET A 342 2.15 28.61 -7.55
C MET A 342 0.84 28.16 -6.90
N MET A 343 0.91 27.47 -5.75
CA MET A 343 -0.27 27.06 -4.98
C MET A 343 -1.08 28.27 -4.49
N MET A 344 -0.42 29.34 -4.07
CA MET A 344 -1.07 30.58 -3.63
C MET A 344 -1.82 31.31 -4.76
N ARG A 345 -1.48 31.02 -6.01
CA ARG A 345 -2.16 31.58 -7.20
C ARG A 345 -3.36 30.76 -7.65
N MET A 346 -3.57 29.57 -7.07
CA MET A 346 -4.74 28.76 -7.40
C MET A 346 -5.98 29.36 -6.74
N PRO A 347 -7.11 29.42 -7.44
CA PRO A 347 -8.36 29.92 -6.87
C PRO A 347 -8.73 29.13 -5.63
N GLY A 348 -9.44 29.76 -4.70
CA GLY A 348 -9.73 29.31 -3.35
C GLY A 348 -10.51 28.01 -3.20
N ILE A 349 -9.98 26.91 -3.76
CA ILE A 349 -10.53 25.58 -3.51
C ILE A 349 -10.06 25.13 -2.12
N PRO A 350 -11.01 24.80 -1.22
CA PRO A 350 -10.68 24.34 0.12
C PRO A 350 -9.90 23.01 0.10
N VAL A 351 -8.96 22.83 1.02
CA VAL A 351 -8.22 21.57 1.20
C VAL A 351 -9.15 20.39 1.52
N VAL A 352 -10.26 20.66 2.21
CA VAL A 352 -11.29 19.65 2.54
C VAL A 352 -12.15 19.21 1.35
N THR A 353 -11.88 19.68 0.12
CA THR A 353 -12.60 19.24 -1.07
C THR A 353 -12.31 17.77 -1.35
N GLN A 354 -13.35 16.96 -1.53
CA GLN A 354 -13.21 15.54 -1.82
C GLN A 354 -12.37 15.30 -3.08
N ALA A 355 -11.51 14.29 -3.07
CA ALA A 355 -10.61 13.96 -4.17
C ALA A 355 -11.35 13.75 -5.51
N ASP A 356 -12.51 13.10 -5.50
CA ASP A 356 -13.32 12.85 -6.68
C ASP A 356 -13.88 14.12 -7.37
N ARG A 357 -13.78 15.27 -6.72
CA ARG A 357 -14.17 16.58 -7.27
C ARG A 357 -12.98 17.38 -7.81
N LEU A 358 -11.78 16.80 -7.76
CA LEU A 358 -10.54 17.43 -8.18
C LEU A 358 -10.01 16.72 -9.43
N ASN A 359 -9.42 17.48 -10.35
CA ASN A 359 -8.58 16.87 -11.38
C ASN A 359 -7.20 16.52 -10.81
N GLY A 360 -6.39 15.72 -11.54
CA GLY A 360 -5.11 15.24 -11.05
C GLY A 360 -4.12 16.35 -10.63
N LEU A 361 -4.10 17.50 -11.34
CA LEU A 361 -3.27 18.63 -10.95
C LEU A 361 -3.76 19.29 -9.66
N GLN A 362 -5.06 19.49 -9.51
CA GLN A 362 -5.67 20.03 -8.29
C GLN A 362 -5.46 19.09 -7.11
N LEU A 363 -5.62 17.78 -7.32
CA LEU A 363 -5.36 16.77 -6.31
C LEU A 363 -3.93 16.88 -5.76
N GLY A 364 -2.93 16.80 -6.63
CA GLY A 364 -1.52 16.88 -6.24
C GLY A 364 -1.14 18.20 -5.56
N LEU A 365 -1.70 19.32 -6.03
CA LEU A 365 -1.41 20.63 -5.45
C LEU A 365 -2.12 20.87 -4.12
N LEU A 366 -3.35 20.39 -3.94
CA LEU A 366 -4.16 20.70 -2.75
C LEU A 366 -4.00 19.64 -1.66
N GLN A 367 -4.21 18.37 -1.99
CA GLN A 367 -4.21 17.32 -0.99
C GLN A 367 -2.79 17.00 -0.52
N TYR A 368 -1.83 16.94 -1.44
CA TYR A 368 -0.42 16.67 -1.15
C TYR A 368 0.32 17.94 -0.71
N GLN A 369 0.59 18.84 -1.68
CA GLN A 369 1.55 19.91 -1.50
C GLN A 369 1.07 21.02 -0.55
N LYS A 370 -0.16 21.50 -0.72
CA LYS A 370 -0.68 22.59 0.11
C LYS A 370 -0.78 22.19 1.57
N THR A 371 -1.24 20.98 1.84
CA THR A 371 -1.31 20.43 3.20
C THR A 371 0.08 20.21 3.78
N GLY A 372 0.96 19.51 3.05
CA GLY A 372 2.33 19.24 3.52
C GLY A 372 3.12 20.52 3.82
N VAL A 373 3.05 21.51 2.91
CA VAL A 373 3.68 22.83 3.12
C VAL A 373 3.02 23.59 4.25
N GLY A 374 1.70 23.53 4.40
CA GLY A 374 0.99 24.14 5.51
C GLY A 374 1.45 23.63 6.87
N LEU A 375 1.62 22.31 7.00
CA LEU A 375 2.17 21.68 8.21
C LEU A 375 3.64 22.07 8.43
N GLN A 376 4.45 22.15 7.36
CA GLN A 376 5.83 22.63 7.45
C GLN A 376 5.90 24.06 7.96
N LEU A 377 5.08 24.97 7.43
CA LEU A 377 5.02 26.36 7.91
C LEU A 377 4.56 26.45 9.36
N LEU A 378 3.56 25.64 9.72
CA LEU A 378 3.08 25.57 11.11
C LEU A 378 4.21 25.14 12.06
N ARG A 379 4.98 24.11 11.66
CA ARG A 379 6.12 23.59 12.43
C ARG A 379 7.26 24.58 12.51
N GLU A 380 7.73 25.13 11.38
CA GLU A 380 8.97 25.89 11.31
C GLU A 380 8.80 27.36 11.74
N HIS A 381 7.61 27.94 11.55
CA HIS A 381 7.42 29.39 11.66
C HIS A 381 6.33 29.83 12.63
N VAL A 382 5.38 28.96 13.00
CA VAL A 382 4.25 29.35 13.87
C VAL A 382 4.41 28.78 15.28
N LEU A 383 4.52 27.45 15.41
CA LEU A 383 4.59 26.77 16.72
C LEU A 383 6.02 26.53 17.21
N GLY A 384 6.97 26.43 16.29
CA GLY A 384 8.30 25.90 16.52
C GLY A 384 8.34 24.36 16.52
N PRO A 385 9.50 23.77 16.14
CA PRO A 385 9.61 22.32 15.99
C PRO A 385 9.26 21.51 17.24
N GLU A 386 9.74 21.94 18.41
CA GLU A 386 9.53 21.22 19.67
C GLU A 386 8.03 21.08 20.00
N ARG A 387 7.29 22.17 19.94
CA ARG A 387 5.85 22.21 20.27
C ARG A 387 5.02 21.46 19.24
N PHE A 388 5.34 21.64 17.95
CA PHE A 388 4.65 20.96 16.86
C PHE A 388 4.89 19.44 16.96
N ASP A 389 6.14 19.00 17.08
CA ASP A 389 6.50 17.57 17.13
C ASP A 389 5.86 16.89 18.34
N PHE A 390 5.78 17.56 19.48
CA PHE A 390 5.04 17.05 20.65
C PHE A 390 3.55 16.87 20.36
N ALA A 391 2.91 17.88 19.75
CA ALA A 391 1.49 17.82 19.39
C ALA A 391 1.21 16.74 18.34
N PHE A 392 2.05 16.65 17.31
CA PHE A 392 1.89 15.69 16.23
C PHE A 392 2.07 14.23 16.71
N ARG A 393 3.10 13.98 17.55
CA ARG A 393 3.26 12.66 18.21
C ARG A 393 2.12 12.35 19.15
N THR A 394 1.51 13.35 19.78
CA THR A 394 0.34 13.16 20.64
C THR A 394 -0.89 12.76 19.82
N TYR A 395 -1.10 13.41 18.66
CA TYR A 395 -2.13 13.02 17.70
C TYR A 395 -1.93 11.56 17.26
N ILE A 396 -0.72 11.19 16.82
CA ILE A 396 -0.39 9.82 16.41
C ILE A 396 -0.75 8.81 17.51
N ARG A 397 -0.31 9.02 18.75
CA ARG A 397 -0.60 8.12 19.87
C ARG A 397 -2.09 7.98 20.18
N ARG A 398 -2.84 9.06 20.05
CA ARG A 398 -4.30 9.06 20.33
C ARG A 398 -5.08 8.30 19.28
N TRP A 399 -4.63 8.40 18.04
CA TRP A 399 -5.37 7.92 16.89
C TRP A 399 -4.78 6.66 16.22
N SER A 400 -3.68 6.12 16.75
CA SER A 400 -3.17 4.82 16.30
C SER A 400 -4.25 3.76 16.35
N PHE A 401 -4.45 3.09 15.23
CA PHE A 401 -5.49 2.08 14.98
C PHE A 401 -6.92 2.55 15.26
N LYS A 402 -7.17 3.80 14.96
CA LYS A 402 -8.49 4.44 15.03
C LYS A 402 -8.72 5.31 13.79
N SER A 403 -9.95 5.80 13.63
CA SER A 403 -10.40 6.57 12.47
C SER A 403 -10.74 8.01 12.86
N PRO A 404 -9.75 8.93 12.87
CA PRO A 404 -10.00 10.32 13.22
C PRO A 404 -10.77 11.06 12.11
N GLN A 405 -11.46 12.11 12.54
CA GLN A 405 -12.11 13.08 11.66
C GLN A 405 -11.30 14.40 11.63
N PRO A 406 -11.53 15.31 10.66
CA PRO A 406 -10.83 16.59 10.59
C PRO A 406 -10.91 17.47 11.83
N ALA A 407 -11.91 17.25 12.69
CA ALA A 407 -12.11 18.02 13.91
C ALA A 407 -11.27 17.52 15.11
N ASP A 408 -10.64 16.34 14.98
CA ASP A 408 -9.86 15.69 16.03
C ASP A 408 -8.40 16.14 16.03
#